data_f12939558e8c99a3064f8b78ec1fbe57
#
_entry.id   f12939558e8c99a3064f8b78ec1fbe57
#
_cell.length_a   1.000
_cell.length_b   1.000
_cell.length_c   1.000
_cell.angle_alpha   90.00
_cell.angle_beta   90.00
_cell.angle_gamma   90.00
#
_symmetry.space_group_name_H-M   'P 1'
#
loop_
_entity.id
_entity.type
_entity.pdbx_description
1 polymer ?
#
loop_
_entity_poly.entity_id
_entity_poly.type
_entity_poly.pdbx_seq_one_letter_code
_entity_poly.pdbx_strand_id
1 'polypeptide(L)'
;MTISLSTNAPRVAYTVAQGVVQTVFAVPFEFFDDEDVTIYLDGTAKTLGSDYTLTGGNGAVGTLTFVTTGGTQLITGAAGGSTVIIVRDVELSRVTDFATSGDINRVALNLQLDTLVAQISDMDDRLSRTIQLNDYEVAPSMLLTADRKDKILAFNASTGNVEAGPSISAVNTAVTALSTTTTKANEAAASAATASAQGTIATNKAA
;
A
#
# COMPACT_ATOMS: atom_id res chain seq x y z
N MET A 1 18.58 22.76 12.04
CA MET A 1 17.84 22.59 10.76
C MET A 1 16.38 22.52 11.14
N THR A 2 15.44 22.90 10.31
CA THR A 2 14.00 22.87 10.63
C THR A 2 13.33 21.98 9.60
N ILE A 3 12.67 20.90 10.06
CA ILE A 3 11.90 20.00 9.20
C ILE A 3 10.66 20.73 8.69
N SER A 4 10.39 20.63 7.39
CA SER A 4 9.17 21.11 6.75
C SER A 4 8.37 19.95 6.19
N LEU A 5 7.09 19.83 6.56
CA LEU A 5 6.19 18.80 6.05
C LEU A 5 6.10 18.77 4.52
N SER A 6 6.22 19.93 3.86
CA SER A 6 6.12 20.04 2.40
C SER A 6 7.35 19.49 1.64
N THR A 7 8.48 19.34 2.31
CA THR A 7 9.76 18.90 1.69
C THR A 7 10.29 17.59 2.29
N ASN A 8 9.63 17.05 3.30
CA ASN A 8 10.08 15.89 4.05
C ASN A 8 9.01 14.79 4.08
N ALA A 9 8.49 14.44 2.90
CA ALA A 9 7.55 13.33 2.77
C ALA A 9 8.24 12.04 3.26
N PRO A 10 7.66 11.29 4.19
CA PRO A 10 8.32 10.15 4.84
C PRO A 10 8.39 8.90 3.96
N ARG A 11 8.02 9.03 2.69
CA ARG A 11 7.98 7.90 1.76
C ARG A 11 8.42 8.33 0.37
N VAL A 12 9.28 7.52 -0.24
CA VAL A 12 9.66 7.67 -1.66
C VAL A 12 9.63 6.31 -2.35
N ALA A 13 9.27 6.31 -3.64
CA ALA A 13 9.28 5.12 -4.48
C ALA A 13 10.16 5.36 -5.70
N TYR A 14 11.02 4.38 -6.00
CA TYR A 14 11.86 4.35 -7.19
C TYR A 14 11.49 3.15 -8.04
N THR A 15 11.53 3.31 -9.35
CA THR A 15 11.37 2.22 -10.31
C THR A 15 12.69 1.98 -11.02
N VAL A 16 13.21 0.77 -10.91
CA VAL A 16 14.36 0.29 -11.68
C VAL A 16 13.82 -0.37 -12.93
N ALA A 17 14.03 0.25 -14.09
CA ALA A 17 13.53 -0.27 -15.36
C ALA A 17 14.10 -1.66 -15.67
N GLN A 18 13.37 -2.47 -16.44
CA GLN A 18 13.81 -3.81 -16.82
C GLN A 18 15.20 -3.80 -17.45
N GLY A 19 16.08 -4.66 -16.94
CA GLY A 19 17.47 -4.80 -17.40
C GLY A 19 18.42 -3.67 -16.96
N VAL A 20 17.90 -2.62 -16.29
CA VAL A 20 18.73 -1.59 -15.67
C VAL A 20 19.23 -2.10 -14.33
N VAL A 21 20.48 -1.80 -14.01
CA VAL A 21 21.09 -2.15 -12.72
C VAL A 21 21.29 -0.87 -11.91
N GLN A 22 20.73 -0.85 -10.70
CA GLN A 22 20.90 0.25 -9.76
C GLN A 22 21.12 -0.31 -8.36
N THR A 23 22.04 0.30 -7.61
CA THR A 23 22.45 -0.18 -6.28
C THR A 23 22.23 0.86 -5.21
N VAL A 24 22.27 2.13 -5.61
CA VAL A 24 22.25 3.29 -4.71
C VAL A 24 21.01 4.13 -4.99
N PHE A 25 20.29 4.50 -3.92
CA PHE A 25 19.08 5.29 -3.99
C PHE A 25 19.15 6.43 -2.98
N ALA A 26 18.67 7.61 -3.34
CA ALA A 26 18.58 8.73 -2.41
C ALA A 26 17.50 8.45 -1.35
N VAL A 27 17.74 8.87 -0.11
CA VAL A 27 16.73 9.01 0.95
C VAL A 27 16.47 10.50 1.10
N PRO A 28 15.44 11.06 0.44
CA PRO A 28 15.26 12.50 0.30
C PRO A 28 14.62 13.17 1.52
N PHE A 29 14.29 12.41 2.54
CA PHE A 29 13.75 12.88 3.81
C PHE A 29 14.78 12.72 4.93
N GLU A 30 14.63 13.55 5.95
CA GLU A 30 15.46 13.49 7.16
C GLU A 30 15.03 12.30 8.02
N PHE A 31 16.00 11.56 8.55
CA PHE A 31 15.80 10.48 9.53
C PHE A 31 16.83 10.61 10.65
N PHE A 32 16.62 9.96 11.77
CA PHE A 32 17.45 10.18 12.97
C PHE A 32 18.37 8.98 13.21
N ASP A 33 17.81 7.78 13.12
CA ASP A 33 18.55 6.52 13.25
C ASP A 33 18.30 5.64 12.01
N ASP A 34 19.22 4.73 11.70
CA ASP A 34 19.09 3.83 10.54
C ASP A 34 17.87 2.91 10.66
N GLU A 35 17.48 2.57 11.88
CA GLU A 35 16.31 1.78 12.23
C GLU A 35 14.98 2.49 11.93
N ASP A 36 14.99 3.82 11.82
CA ASP A 36 13.82 4.61 11.41
C ASP A 36 13.43 4.39 9.95
N VAL A 37 14.28 3.72 9.15
CA VAL A 37 14.07 3.59 7.70
C VAL A 37 13.85 2.14 7.30
N THR A 38 12.67 1.84 6.80
CA THR A 38 12.30 0.52 6.27
C THR A 38 12.31 0.52 4.75
N ILE A 39 12.91 -0.51 4.17
CA ILE A 39 13.07 -0.67 2.73
C ILE A 39 12.24 -1.87 2.24
N TYR A 40 11.51 -1.66 1.15
CA TYR A 40 10.81 -2.73 0.43
C TYR A 40 11.32 -2.81 -1.01
N LEU A 41 11.64 -4.02 -1.45
CA LEU A 41 11.94 -4.33 -2.85
C LEU A 41 10.84 -5.26 -3.37
N ASP A 42 10.09 -4.81 -4.36
CA ASP A 42 8.96 -5.53 -4.96
C ASP A 42 7.96 -6.05 -3.90
N GLY A 43 7.66 -5.19 -2.90
CA GLY A 43 6.76 -5.49 -1.79
C GLY A 43 7.36 -6.34 -0.68
N THR A 44 8.60 -6.80 -0.80
CA THR A 44 9.30 -7.59 0.22
C THR A 44 10.19 -6.69 1.08
N ALA A 45 9.97 -6.71 2.40
CA ALA A 45 10.80 -5.97 3.34
C ALA A 45 12.25 -6.50 3.34
N LYS A 46 13.21 -5.59 3.44
CA LYS A 46 14.66 -5.85 3.47
C LYS A 46 15.22 -5.59 4.85
N THR A 47 16.29 -6.25 5.20
CA THR A 47 16.93 -6.19 6.53
C THR A 47 18.14 -5.27 6.51
N LEU A 48 18.15 -4.30 7.43
CA LEU A 48 19.31 -3.42 7.66
C LEU A 48 20.55 -4.23 8.02
N GLY A 49 21.68 -3.85 7.47
CA GLY A 49 23.00 -4.47 7.68
C GLY A 49 23.25 -5.74 6.87
N SER A 50 22.20 -6.50 6.47
CA SER A 50 22.36 -7.70 5.64
C SER A 50 21.96 -7.49 4.17
N ASP A 51 20.87 -6.78 3.91
CA ASP A 51 20.38 -6.51 2.56
C ASP A 51 20.70 -5.09 2.08
N TYR A 52 20.82 -4.15 3.01
CA TYR A 52 21.15 -2.76 2.71
C TYR A 52 21.90 -2.08 3.85
N THR A 53 22.53 -0.97 3.52
CA THR A 53 23.12 -0.01 4.47
C THR A 53 22.61 1.39 4.16
N LEU A 54 22.60 2.24 5.18
CA LEU A 54 22.25 3.65 5.07
C LEU A 54 23.46 4.52 5.39
N THR A 55 23.50 5.71 4.81
CA THR A 55 24.41 6.79 5.18
C THR A 55 23.60 8.08 5.29
N GLY A 56 23.98 8.97 6.18
CA GLY A 56 23.23 10.15 6.56
C GLY A 56 22.57 9.97 7.93
N GLY A 57 21.34 10.41 8.09
CA GLY A 57 20.64 10.36 9.39
C GLY A 57 21.06 11.47 10.35
N ASN A 58 20.74 11.30 11.65
CA ASN A 58 20.95 12.32 12.68
C ASN A 58 20.27 13.67 12.32
N GLY A 59 19.06 13.61 11.80
CA GLY A 59 18.32 14.80 11.33
C GLY A 59 18.76 15.30 9.95
N ALA A 60 19.33 14.44 9.11
CA ALA A 60 19.70 14.77 7.74
C ALA A 60 19.15 13.73 6.75
N VAL A 61 19.11 14.10 5.47
CA VAL A 61 18.85 13.19 4.37
C VAL A 61 20.01 12.19 4.20
N GLY A 62 19.77 11.12 3.45
CA GLY A 62 20.77 10.08 3.32
C GLY A 62 20.77 9.36 1.99
N THR A 63 21.46 8.23 1.98
CA THR A 63 21.59 7.35 0.82
C THR A 63 21.47 5.91 1.26
N LEU A 64 20.61 5.17 0.56
CA LEU A 64 20.48 3.72 0.64
C LEU A 64 21.47 3.06 -0.33
N THR A 65 22.19 2.06 0.14
CA THR A 65 23.00 1.17 -0.70
C THR A 65 22.60 -0.27 -0.42
N PHE A 66 22.17 -1.00 -1.46
CA PHE A 66 21.94 -2.44 -1.34
C PHE A 66 23.25 -3.18 -1.23
N VAL A 67 23.32 -4.13 -0.30
CA VAL A 67 24.51 -4.94 -0.01
C VAL A 67 24.16 -6.42 0.02
N THR A 68 25.18 -7.27 -0.10
CA THR A 68 25.11 -8.72 0.09
C THR A 68 26.33 -9.16 0.88
N THR A 69 26.32 -10.38 1.38
CA THR A 69 27.49 -10.95 2.04
C THR A 69 28.67 -10.97 1.06
N GLY A 70 29.61 -10.05 1.25
CA GLY A 70 30.82 -9.91 0.41
C GLY A 70 30.82 -8.74 -0.56
N GLY A 71 29.82 -7.83 -0.54
CA GLY A 71 29.84 -6.64 -1.37
C GLY A 71 28.49 -5.98 -1.63
N THR A 72 28.44 -5.18 -2.67
CA THR A 72 27.25 -4.44 -3.08
C THR A 72 26.29 -5.32 -3.89
N GLN A 73 25.03 -5.36 -3.51
CA GLN A 73 23.99 -6.05 -4.28
C GLN A 73 23.56 -5.20 -5.46
N LEU A 74 23.56 -5.77 -6.65
CA LEU A 74 23.00 -5.16 -7.84
C LEU A 74 21.50 -5.45 -7.90
N ILE A 75 20.68 -4.39 -7.85
CA ILE A 75 19.26 -4.52 -8.12
C ILE A 75 19.05 -4.38 -9.61
N THR A 76 18.74 -5.50 -10.25
CA THR A 76 18.40 -5.53 -11.68
C THR A 76 16.89 -5.53 -11.84
N GLY A 77 16.34 -4.58 -12.58
CA GLY A 77 14.91 -4.50 -12.83
C GLY A 77 14.39 -5.79 -13.46
N ALA A 78 13.39 -6.41 -12.82
CA ALA A 78 12.69 -7.59 -13.31
C ALA A 78 11.84 -7.29 -14.57
N ALA A 79 11.21 -8.30 -15.15
CA ALA A 79 10.23 -8.11 -16.23
C ALA A 79 9.08 -7.21 -15.71
N GLY A 80 8.90 -6.05 -16.35
CA GLY A 80 7.98 -5.01 -15.88
C GLY A 80 8.62 -3.94 -14.96
N GLY A 81 9.91 -4.07 -14.63
CA GLY A 81 10.63 -3.21 -13.69
C GLY A 81 10.57 -3.72 -12.25
N SER A 82 11.47 -3.25 -11.41
CA SER A 82 11.46 -3.49 -9.96
C SER A 82 11.20 -2.19 -9.20
N THR A 83 10.44 -2.26 -8.13
CA THR A 83 10.08 -1.10 -7.30
C THR A 83 10.81 -1.13 -5.97
N VAL A 84 11.53 -0.07 -5.66
CA VAL A 84 12.16 0.16 -4.36
C VAL A 84 11.35 1.23 -3.63
N ILE A 85 10.80 0.89 -2.48
CA ILE A 85 10.07 1.82 -1.63
C ILE A 85 10.87 2.02 -0.35
N ILE A 86 11.15 3.28 -0.02
CA ILE A 86 11.83 3.70 1.19
C ILE A 86 10.81 4.43 2.06
N VAL A 87 10.64 4.00 3.29
CA VAL A 87 9.65 4.55 4.24
C VAL A 87 10.34 4.90 5.53
N ARG A 88 10.11 6.11 6.04
CA ARG A 88 10.47 6.48 7.41
C ARG A 88 9.35 6.07 8.37
N ASP A 89 9.74 5.60 9.53
CA ASP A 89 8.88 5.21 10.64
C ASP A 89 9.60 5.47 11.96
N VAL A 90 9.62 6.74 12.37
CA VAL A 90 10.29 7.15 13.61
C VAL A 90 9.56 6.58 14.82
N GLU A 91 10.29 5.88 15.69
CA GLU A 91 9.72 5.30 16.91
C GLU A 91 9.05 6.37 17.78
N LEU A 92 7.84 6.08 18.25
CA LEU A 92 7.10 6.94 19.17
C LEU A 92 7.65 6.84 20.59
N SER A 93 8.90 7.23 20.76
CA SER A 93 9.56 7.24 22.06
C SER A 93 10.22 8.62 22.31
N ARG A 94 10.30 9.01 23.58
CA ARG A 94 11.09 10.17 24.00
C ARG A 94 12.38 9.67 24.60
N VAL A 95 13.48 9.82 23.86
CA VAL A 95 14.82 9.39 24.30
C VAL A 95 15.61 10.50 24.99
N THR A 96 15.17 11.75 24.86
CA THR A 96 15.85 12.91 25.45
C THR A 96 15.21 13.31 26.78
N ASP A 97 15.98 13.30 27.85
CA ASP A 97 15.61 13.89 29.15
C ASP A 97 16.34 15.21 29.35
N PHE A 98 15.57 16.25 29.69
CA PHE A 98 16.14 17.57 29.98
C PHE A 98 16.35 17.72 31.47
N ALA A 99 17.54 18.15 31.86
CA ALA A 99 17.85 18.40 33.26
C ALA A 99 16.86 19.42 33.88
N THR A 100 16.42 19.15 35.10
CA THR A 100 15.46 19.99 35.81
C THR A 100 16.09 21.30 36.32
N SER A 101 17.42 21.44 36.23
CA SER A 101 18.16 22.66 36.60
C SER A 101 19.39 22.81 35.69
N GLY A 102 19.77 24.05 35.41
CA GLY A 102 20.89 24.41 34.56
C GLY A 102 20.45 24.94 33.18
N ASP A 103 21.42 25.14 32.29
CA ASP A 103 21.16 25.65 30.95
C ASP A 103 20.49 24.58 30.07
N ILE A 104 19.47 24.98 29.29
CA ILE A 104 18.80 24.11 28.32
C ILE A 104 19.75 23.90 27.13
N ASN A 105 20.02 22.64 26.81
CA ASN A 105 20.73 22.29 25.60
C ASN A 105 19.81 22.54 24.39
N ARG A 106 20.03 23.67 23.71
CA ARG A 106 19.21 24.08 22.56
C ARG A 106 19.33 23.14 21.36
N VAL A 107 20.49 22.47 21.19
CA VAL A 107 20.69 21.49 20.11
C VAL A 107 19.82 20.26 20.36
N ALA A 108 19.83 19.73 21.57
CA ALA A 108 19.00 18.59 21.97
C ALA A 108 17.50 18.93 21.90
N LEU A 109 17.13 20.16 22.27
CA LEU A 109 15.73 20.62 22.17
C LEU A 109 15.27 20.70 20.70
N ASN A 110 16.08 21.28 19.81
CA ASN A 110 15.75 21.35 18.39
C ASN A 110 15.64 19.95 17.78
N LEU A 111 16.56 19.05 18.07
CA LEU A 111 16.51 17.67 17.58
C LEU A 111 15.23 16.97 18.04
N GLN A 112 14.83 17.14 19.31
CA GLN A 112 13.59 16.58 19.84
C GLN A 112 12.34 17.15 19.16
N LEU A 113 12.33 18.46 18.85
CA LEU A 113 11.22 19.10 18.13
C LEU A 113 11.16 18.59 16.67
N ASP A 114 12.29 18.46 16.00
CA ASP A 114 12.36 17.92 14.64
C ASP A 114 11.90 16.44 14.62
N THR A 115 12.27 15.65 15.62
CA THR A 115 11.76 14.27 15.79
C THR A 115 10.24 14.23 15.94
N LEU A 116 9.65 15.12 16.75
CA LEU A 116 8.19 15.19 16.90
C LEU A 116 7.49 15.55 15.57
N VAL A 117 8.04 16.49 14.81
CA VAL A 117 7.50 16.85 13.49
C VAL A 117 7.59 15.66 12.53
N ALA A 118 8.69 14.91 12.55
CA ALA A 118 8.85 13.71 11.75
C ALA A 118 7.80 12.63 12.12
N GLN A 119 7.60 12.35 13.39
CA GLN A 119 6.60 11.41 13.89
C GLN A 119 5.18 11.79 13.44
N ILE A 120 4.83 13.08 13.51
CA ILE A 120 3.54 13.60 13.04
C ILE A 120 3.41 13.40 11.52
N SER A 121 4.46 13.70 10.75
CA SER A 121 4.48 13.49 9.32
C SER A 121 4.30 12.01 8.92
N ASP A 122 4.93 11.09 9.65
CA ASP A 122 4.80 9.65 9.44
C ASP A 122 3.37 9.18 9.73
N MET A 123 2.74 9.73 10.78
CA MET A 123 1.33 9.45 11.09
C MET A 123 0.39 10.00 10.01
N ASP A 124 0.61 11.21 9.51
CA ASP A 124 -0.19 11.82 8.45
C ASP A 124 -0.10 11.00 7.15
N ASP A 125 1.10 10.58 6.75
CA ASP A 125 1.30 9.69 5.60
C ASP A 125 0.56 8.35 5.77
N ARG A 126 0.57 7.75 6.96
CA ARG A 126 -0.19 6.53 7.25
C ARG A 126 -1.69 6.76 7.17
N LEU A 127 -2.20 7.84 7.76
CA LEU A 127 -3.61 8.20 7.73
C LEU A 127 -4.08 8.48 6.30
N SER A 128 -3.26 9.13 5.47
CA SER A 128 -3.59 9.42 4.06
C SER A 128 -3.84 8.15 3.22
N ARG A 129 -3.35 7.00 3.67
CA ARG A 129 -3.56 5.68 3.04
C ARG A 129 -4.69 4.86 3.66
N THR A 130 -5.48 5.46 4.55
CA THR A 130 -6.65 4.83 5.17
C THR A 130 -7.95 5.35 4.56
N ILE A 131 -9.04 4.60 4.73
CA ILE A 131 -10.38 5.09 4.42
C ILE A 131 -10.77 6.04 5.55
N GLN A 132 -10.92 7.31 5.23
CA GLN A 132 -11.32 8.35 6.17
C GLN A 132 -12.75 8.81 5.91
N LEU A 133 -13.45 9.17 6.96
CA LEU A 133 -14.72 9.87 6.90
C LEU A 133 -14.46 11.37 6.74
N ASN A 134 -15.42 12.11 6.17
CA ASN A 134 -15.36 13.56 6.18
C ASN A 134 -15.44 14.11 7.60
N ASP A 135 -14.82 15.26 7.87
CA ASP A 135 -14.70 15.86 9.20
C ASP A 135 -16.06 16.10 9.89
N TYR A 136 -17.14 16.26 9.12
CA TYR A 136 -18.50 16.47 9.64
C TYR A 136 -19.28 15.16 9.88
N GLU A 137 -18.72 14.01 9.52
CA GLU A 137 -19.37 12.71 9.69
C GLU A 137 -19.03 12.08 11.03
N VAL A 138 -20.00 11.44 11.64
CA VAL A 138 -19.79 10.65 12.86
C VAL A 138 -19.31 9.28 12.47
N ALA A 139 -18.22 8.82 13.08
CA ALA A 139 -17.69 7.48 12.84
C ALA A 139 -18.77 6.42 13.08
N PRO A 140 -19.11 5.59 12.08
CA PRO A 140 -20.10 4.55 12.24
C PRO A 140 -19.61 3.51 13.26
N SER A 141 -20.53 2.95 14.04
CA SER A 141 -20.23 1.82 14.91
C SER A 141 -19.76 0.63 14.07
N MET A 142 -18.55 0.17 14.32
CA MET A 142 -18.06 -1.05 13.67
C MET A 142 -18.83 -2.26 14.20
N LEU A 143 -19.35 -3.07 13.29
CA LEU A 143 -19.98 -4.36 13.63
C LEU A 143 -19.03 -5.26 14.43
N LEU A 144 -19.57 -6.06 15.31
CA LEU A 144 -18.80 -7.09 16.04
C LEU A 144 -18.07 -8.02 15.06
N THR A 145 -16.93 -8.54 15.47
CA THR A 145 -16.12 -9.45 14.63
C THR A 145 -16.94 -10.67 14.15
N ALA A 146 -17.84 -11.17 14.97
CA ALA A 146 -18.72 -12.30 14.62
C ALA A 146 -19.66 -11.95 13.45
N ASP A 147 -20.17 -10.72 13.42
CA ASP A 147 -21.14 -10.29 12.42
C ASP A 147 -20.51 -9.91 11.08
N ARG A 148 -19.21 -9.51 11.08
CA ARG A 148 -18.47 -9.14 9.87
C ARG A 148 -17.62 -10.26 9.26
N LYS A 149 -17.43 -11.38 10.01
CA LYS A 149 -16.66 -12.53 9.52
C LYS A 149 -17.35 -13.14 8.30
N ASP A 150 -16.59 -13.40 7.25
CA ASP A 150 -17.07 -13.90 5.95
C ASP A 150 -18.10 -12.98 5.27
N LYS A 151 -18.09 -11.67 5.57
CA LYS A 151 -18.96 -10.67 4.96
C LYS A 151 -18.17 -9.68 4.14
N ILE A 152 -18.81 -9.18 3.09
CA ILE A 152 -18.29 -8.04 2.33
C ILE A 152 -18.63 -6.76 3.11
N LEU A 153 -17.72 -5.81 3.12
CA LEU A 153 -17.99 -4.46 3.61
C LEU A 153 -19.00 -3.81 2.67
N ALA A 154 -20.13 -3.38 3.22
CA ALA A 154 -21.15 -2.67 2.49
C ALA A 154 -21.49 -1.35 3.18
N PHE A 155 -22.07 -0.45 2.42
CA PHE A 155 -22.60 0.81 2.92
C PHE A 155 -24.12 0.82 2.73
N ASN A 156 -24.85 1.14 3.78
CA ASN A 156 -26.29 1.25 3.73
C ASN A 156 -26.72 2.33 2.73
N ALA A 157 -27.61 1.97 1.81
CA ALA A 157 -28.02 2.85 0.71
C ALA A 157 -28.77 4.12 1.17
N SER A 158 -29.36 4.09 2.36
CA SER A 158 -30.15 5.22 2.90
C SER A 158 -29.36 6.09 3.87
N THR A 159 -28.49 5.46 4.68
CA THR A 159 -27.77 6.15 5.76
C THR A 159 -26.30 6.34 5.46
N GLY A 160 -25.73 5.62 4.49
CA GLY A 160 -24.28 5.58 4.22
C GLY A 160 -23.46 4.85 5.29
N ASN A 161 -24.09 4.36 6.34
CA ASN A 161 -23.38 3.66 7.42
C ASN A 161 -22.78 2.33 6.95
N VAL A 162 -21.67 1.96 7.55
CA VAL A 162 -21.02 0.66 7.34
C VAL A 162 -21.95 -0.45 7.85
N GLU A 163 -22.21 -1.45 7.01
CA GLU A 163 -22.98 -2.63 7.36
C GLU A 163 -22.34 -3.92 6.84
N ALA A 164 -22.78 -5.06 7.37
CA ALA A 164 -22.39 -6.36 6.85
C ALA A 164 -23.13 -6.64 5.55
N GLY A 165 -22.44 -6.65 4.45
CA GLY A 165 -22.97 -7.08 3.16
C GLY A 165 -23.20 -8.60 3.09
N PRO A 166 -23.49 -9.13 1.89
CA PRO A 166 -23.63 -10.57 1.69
C PRO A 166 -22.34 -11.32 2.05
N SER A 167 -22.46 -12.60 2.36
CA SER A 167 -21.28 -13.42 2.58
C SER A 167 -20.48 -13.61 1.27
N ILE A 168 -19.17 -13.79 1.39
CA ILE A 168 -18.29 -14.11 0.26
C ILE A 168 -18.79 -15.38 -0.46
N SER A 169 -19.26 -16.36 0.31
CA SER A 169 -19.87 -17.59 -0.24
C SER A 169 -21.13 -17.31 -1.06
N ALA A 170 -22.04 -16.43 -0.58
CA ALA A 170 -23.24 -16.05 -1.32
C ALA A 170 -22.92 -15.33 -2.64
N VAL A 171 -21.92 -14.45 -2.63
CA VAL A 171 -21.47 -13.76 -3.85
C VAL A 171 -20.86 -14.73 -4.83
N ASN A 172 -19.99 -15.65 -4.39
CA ASN A 172 -19.42 -16.68 -5.26
C ASN A 172 -20.47 -17.59 -5.87
N THR A 173 -21.51 -17.95 -5.09
CA THR A 173 -22.67 -18.72 -5.59
C THR A 173 -23.41 -17.95 -6.67
N ALA A 174 -23.68 -16.66 -6.46
CA ALA A 174 -24.34 -15.82 -7.44
C ALA A 174 -23.52 -15.65 -8.74
N VAL A 175 -22.21 -15.46 -8.63
CA VAL A 175 -21.31 -15.37 -9.78
C VAL A 175 -21.29 -16.67 -10.57
N THR A 176 -21.24 -17.82 -9.89
CA THR A 176 -21.30 -19.15 -10.54
C THR A 176 -22.64 -19.38 -11.25
N ALA A 177 -23.75 -19.00 -10.61
CA ALA A 177 -25.08 -19.12 -11.20
C ALA A 177 -25.22 -18.21 -12.45
N LEU A 178 -24.70 -16.99 -12.41
CA LEU A 178 -24.69 -16.08 -13.55
C LEU A 178 -23.87 -16.66 -14.71
N SER A 179 -22.67 -17.19 -14.44
CA SER A 179 -21.84 -17.85 -15.44
C SER A 179 -22.55 -19.04 -16.11
N THR A 180 -23.20 -19.88 -15.29
CA THR A 180 -23.99 -21.04 -15.79
C THR A 180 -25.16 -20.58 -16.64
N THR A 181 -25.87 -19.54 -16.22
CA THR A 181 -27.01 -18.98 -16.98
C THR A 181 -26.55 -18.42 -18.31
N THR A 182 -25.43 -17.69 -18.34
CA THR A 182 -24.84 -17.15 -19.57
C THR A 182 -24.45 -18.27 -20.54
N THR A 183 -23.82 -19.33 -20.03
CA THR A 183 -23.46 -20.49 -20.84
C THR A 183 -24.71 -21.14 -21.46
N LYS A 184 -25.76 -21.38 -20.66
CA LYS A 184 -27.01 -21.96 -21.16
C LYS A 184 -27.75 -21.08 -22.17
N ALA A 185 -27.70 -19.76 -21.97
CA ALA A 185 -28.27 -18.81 -22.93
C ALA A 185 -27.53 -18.88 -24.28
N ASN A 186 -26.21 -18.97 -24.27
CA ASN A 186 -25.40 -19.13 -25.49
C ASN A 186 -25.65 -20.46 -26.18
N GLU A 187 -25.79 -21.57 -25.44
CA GLU A 187 -26.13 -22.89 -25.96
C GLU A 187 -27.52 -22.88 -26.61
N ALA A 188 -28.50 -22.23 -25.96
CA ALA A 188 -29.85 -22.11 -26.53
C ALA A 188 -29.85 -21.25 -27.80
N ALA A 189 -29.10 -20.18 -27.86
CA ALA A 189 -28.96 -19.33 -29.04
C ALA A 189 -28.31 -20.13 -30.21
N ALA A 190 -27.26 -20.90 -29.94
CA ALA A 190 -26.62 -21.75 -30.92
C ALA A 190 -27.58 -22.85 -31.46
N SER A 191 -28.35 -23.47 -30.58
CA SER A 191 -29.36 -24.44 -30.94
C SER A 191 -30.46 -23.84 -31.82
N ALA A 192 -30.94 -22.66 -31.49
CA ALA A 192 -31.94 -21.92 -32.28
C ALA A 192 -31.39 -21.56 -33.68
N ALA A 193 -30.14 -21.13 -33.78
CA ALA A 193 -29.48 -20.84 -35.05
C ALA A 193 -29.37 -22.09 -35.93
N THR A 194 -29.03 -23.23 -35.33
CA THR A 194 -28.95 -24.52 -36.00
C THR A 194 -30.32 -24.98 -36.54
N ALA A 195 -31.37 -24.85 -35.69
CA ALA A 195 -32.74 -25.18 -36.08
C ALA A 195 -33.24 -24.29 -37.24
N SER A 196 -32.94 -23.01 -37.21
CA SER A 196 -33.27 -22.05 -38.28
C SER A 196 -32.58 -22.42 -39.60
N ALA A 197 -31.29 -22.77 -39.55
CA ALA A 197 -30.55 -23.21 -40.73
C ALA A 197 -31.11 -24.50 -41.33
N GLN A 198 -31.49 -25.47 -40.50
CA GLN A 198 -32.14 -26.71 -40.94
C GLN A 198 -33.51 -26.47 -41.57
N GLY A 199 -34.30 -25.56 -40.98
CA GLY A 199 -35.58 -25.14 -41.55
C GLY A 199 -35.45 -24.52 -42.94
N THR A 200 -34.43 -23.68 -43.15
CA THR A 200 -34.12 -23.08 -44.45
C THR A 200 -33.72 -24.17 -45.49
N ILE A 201 -32.90 -25.15 -45.08
CA ILE A 201 -32.52 -26.27 -45.95
C ILE A 201 -33.73 -27.12 -46.33
N ALA A 202 -34.64 -27.42 -45.39
CA ALA A 202 -35.86 -28.17 -45.65
C ALA A 202 -36.78 -27.46 -46.64
N THR A 203 -36.95 -26.13 -46.47
CA THR A 203 -37.77 -25.34 -47.40
C THR A 203 -37.20 -25.33 -48.81
N ASN A 204 -35.89 -25.17 -48.95
CA ASN A 204 -35.22 -25.18 -50.26
C ASN A 204 -35.22 -26.54 -50.94
N LYS A 205 -35.41 -27.66 -50.21
CA LYS A 205 -35.56 -28.99 -50.77
C LYS A 205 -36.99 -29.33 -51.23
N ALA A 206 -37.98 -28.60 -50.75
CA ALA A 206 -39.39 -28.82 -51.07
C ALA A 206 -39.89 -27.94 -52.23
N ALA A 207 -39.07 -27.01 -52.69
CA ALA A 207 -39.29 -26.16 -53.88
C ALA A 207 -38.57 -26.76 -55.11
#